data_b767efdfcb62d7d137f02feac7d37d97
#
_entry.id   b767efdfcb62d7d137f02feac7d37d97
#
_cell.length_a   1.000
_cell.length_b   1.000
_cell.length_c   1.000
_cell.angle_alpha   90.00
_cell.angle_beta   90.00
_cell.angle_gamma   90.00
#
_symmetry.space_group_name_H-M   'P 1'
#
loop_
_entity.id
_entity.type
_entity.pdbx_description
1 polymer ?
#
loop_
_entity_poly.entity_id
_entity_poly.type
_entity_poly.pdbx_seq_one_letter_code
_entity_poly.pdbx_strand_id
1 'polypeptide(L)'
;MNADGSNVRQITNVDGYDGGPFFSPDNKWIIFRSDRKKEHMLQLFAIDVNGKHEVQLTDNLNQVNWCPYFHPSGKYLIWSGADYSRGPSSAHFNLFTMEINYSDAGFKGGDITQITFDSRADVLPVFSPDGKKLMWTSTRSEDKTSQLWIADWLRGK
;
A
#
# COMPACT_ATOMS: atom_id res chain seq x y z
N MET A 1 7.80 -6.54 20.04
CA MET A 1 7.55 -6.59 21.49
C MET A 1 7.03 -7.97 21.88
N ASN A 2 7.19 -8.34 23.12
CA ASN A 2 6.59 -9.55 23.66
C ASN A 2 5.09 -9.36 23.94
N ALA A 3 4.36 -10.46 24.20
CA ALA A 3 2.93 -10.39 24.52
C ALA A 3 2.61 -9.59 25.80
N ASP A 4 3.57 -9.48 26.70
CA ASP A 4 3.49 -8.67 27.93
C ASP A 4 3.82 -7.17 27.72
N GLY A 5 4.08 -6.76 26.47
CA GLY A 5 4.44 -5.38 26.11
C GLY A 5 5.94 -5.06 26.24
N SER A 6 6.75 -5.97 26.72
CA SER A 6 8.20 -5.77 26.82
C SER A 6 8.91 -5.88 25.46
N ASN A 7 10.19 -5.50 25.41
CA ASN A 7 11.04 -5.56 24.21
C ASN A 7 10.47 -4.79 22.99
N VAL A 8 9.89 -3.63 23.24
CA VAL A 8 9.51 -2.69 22.18
C VAL A 8 10.80 -2.10 21.57
N ARG A 9 10.86 -2.05 20.22
CA ARG A 9 11.95 -1.36 19.52
C ARG A 9 11.38 -0.48 18.41
N GLN A 10 12.01 0.64 18.18
CA GLN A 10 11.75 1.52 17.05
C GLN A 10 12.39 0.93 15.79
N ILE A 11 11.66 0.90 14.67
CA ILE A 11 12.16 0.36 13.39
C ILE A 11 12.63 1.49 12.46
N THR A 12 11.87 2.59 12.40
CA THR A 12 12.21 3.76 11.56
C THR A 12 12.58 4.95 12.46
N ASN A 13 13.54 5.77 12.01
CA ASN A 13 13.96 6.98 12.74
C ASN A 13 14.35 8.06 11.72
N VAL A 14 13.35 8.69 11.12
CA VAL A 14 13.49 9.75 10.11
C VAL A 14 12.48 10.86 10.39
N ASP A 15 12.75 12.06 9.89
CA ASP A 15 11.80 13.17 9.95
C ASP A 15 10.58 12.88 9.05
N GLY A 16 9.40 13.37 9.48
CA GLY A 16 8.14 13.18 8.78
C GLY A 16 7.26 12.10 9.40
N TYR A 17 6.29 11.64 8.63
CA TYR A 17 5.31 10.63 9.05
C TYR A 17 5.66 9.27 8.46
N ASP A 18 5.74 8.25 9.30
CA ASP A 18 5.77 6.83 8.94
C ASP A 18 4.55 6.13 9.54
N GLY A 19 3.79 5.39 8.73
CA GLY A 19 2.59 4.73 9.26
C GLY A 19 1.91 3.75 8.30
N GLY A 20 0.82 3.14 8.80
CA GLY A 20 0.06 2.14 8.07
C GLY A 20 0.87 0.90 7.70
N PRO A 21 1.58 0.27 8.67
CA PRO A 21 2.46 -0.85 8.39
C PRO A 21 1.68 -2.15 8.19
N PHE A 22 2.16 -2.99 7.25
CA PHE A 22 1.70 -4.36 7.05
C PHE A 22 2.89 -5.29 6.86
N PHE A 23 2.84 -6.47 7.46
CA PHE A 23 3.85 -7.51 7.24
C PHE A 23 3.71 -8.18 5.88
N SER A 24 4.86 -8.54 5.30
CA SER A 24 4.88 -9.50 4.20
C SER A 24 4.37 -10.87 4.65
N PRO A 25 3.83 -11.72 3.75
CA PRO A 25 3.33 -13.05 4.09
C PRO A 25 4.35 -13.96 4.78
N ASP A 26 5.66 -13.77 4.54
CA ASP A 26 6.74 -14.51 5.21
C ASP A 26 7.23 -13.87 6.52
N ASN A 27 6.62 -12.74 6.94
CA ASN A 27 6.94 -11.97 8.15
C ASN A 27 8.37 -11.39 8.20
N LYS A 28 9.05 -11.26 7.06
CA LYS A 28 10.43 -10.74 7.02
C LYS A 28 10.52 -9.28 6.64
N TRP A 29 9.49 -8.74 5.98
CA TRP A 29 9.41 -7.37 5.53
C TRP A 29 8.15 -6.68 6.06
N ILE A 30 8.24 -5.36 6.16
CA ILE A 30 7.14 -4.47 6.51
C ILE A 30 7.01 -3.47 5.38
N ILE A 31 5.81 -3.34 4.78
CA ILE A 31 5.49 -2.20 3.92
C ILE A 31 4.79 -1.13 4.76
N PHE A 32 5.08 0.12 4.44
CA PHE A 32 4.49 1.27 5.11
C PHE A 32 4.46 2.48 4.17
N ARG A 33 3.82 3.53 4.58
CA ARG A 33 3.80 4.81 3.87
C ARG A 33 4.52 5.87 4.66
N SER A 34 5.18 6.81 3.94
CA SER A 34 5.96 7.89 4.52
C SER A 34 5.90 9.14 3.67
N ASP A 35 5.90 10.32 4.30
CA ASP A 35 6.00 11.60 3.62
C ASP A 35 7.40 12.25 3.75
N ARG A 36 8.39 11.48 4.18
CA ARG A 36 9.79 11.90 4.40
C ARG A 36 10.46 12.54 3.18
N LYS A 37 9.93 12.32 1.98
CA LYS A 37 10.46 12.91 0.74
C LYS A 37 9.82 14.24 0.40
N LYS A 38 8.57 14.44 0.78
CA LYS A 38 7.82 15.67 0.61
C LYS A 38 6.63 15.64 1.55
N GLU A 39 6.53 16.65 2.41
CA GLU A 39 5.46 16.78 3.39
C GLU A 39 4.07 16.57 2.77
N HIS A 40 3.26 15.76 3.40
CA HIS A 40 1.91 15.34 2.99
C HIS A 40 1.83 14.49 1.69
N MET A 41 2.96 14.20 1.03
CA MET A 41 3.00 13.39 -0.18
C MET A 41 3.49 11.97 0.13
N LEU A 42 2.58 11.16 0.67
CA LEU A 42 2.87 9.80 1.12
C LEU A 42 3.35 8.92 -0.02
N GLN A 43 4.51 8.30 0.17
CA GLN A 43 5.10 7.29 -0.71
C GLN A 43 5.19 5.95 0.02
N LEU A 44 5.25 4.85 -0.74
CA LEU A 44 5.37 3.51 -0.20
C LEU A 44 6.84 3.12 -0.05
N PHE A 45 7.12 2.48 1.06
CA PHE A 45 8.43 1.93 1.42
C PHE A 45 8.29 0.49 1.90
N ALA A 46 9.35 -0.29 1.73
CA ALA A 46 9.53 -1.59 2.37
C ALA A 46 10.78 -1.55 3.26
N ILE A 47 10.72 -2.15 4.44
CA ILE A 47 11.85 -2.27 5.35
C ILE A 47 11.89 -3.69 5.93
N ASP A 48 13.07 -4.27 6.09
CA ASP A 48 13.18 -5.57 6.77
C ASP A 48 12.80 -5.44 8.26
N VAL A 49 12.33 -6.53 8.86
CA VAL A 49 11.89 -6.51 10.27
C VAL A 49 13.00 -6.16 11.26
N ASN A 50 14.26 -6.12 10.83
CA ASN A 50 15.39 -5.69 11.67
C ASN A 50 15.69 -4.19 11.54
N GLY A 51 15.06 -3.49 10.60
CA GLY A 51 15.28 -2.08 10.33
C GLY A 51 16.59 -1.76 9.62
N LYS A 52 17.21 -2.74 8.94
CA LYS A 52 18.54 -2.60 8.31
C LYS A 52 18.50 -2.30 6.82
N HIS A 53 17.50 -2.83 6.12
CA HIS A 53 17.38 -2.68 4.68
C HIS A 53 16.04 -2.03 4.36
N GLU A 54 16.09 -0.82 3.82
CA GLU A 54 14.92 -0.07 3.41
C GLU A 54 14.95 0.19 1.91
N VAL A 55 13.79 0.10 1.25
CA VAL A 55 13.62 0.36 -0.18
C VAL A 55 12.39 1.24 -0.38
N GLN A 56 12.53 2.31 -1.16
CA GLN A 56 11.42 3.11 -1.64
C GLN A 56 10.76 2.41 -2.83
N LEU A 57 9.44 2.27 -2.81
CA LEU A 57 8.65 1.56 -3.83
C LEU A 57 7.94 2.50 -4.79
N THR A 58 7.56 3.69 -4.35
CA THR A 58 6.93 4.73 -5.18
C THR A 58 7.65 6.06 -4.98
N ASP A 59 7.81 6.86 -6.04
CA ASP A 59 8.61 8.09 -6.03
C ASP A 59 7.96 9.30 -6.72
N ASN A 60 6.72 9.16 -7.21
CA ASN A 60 5.99 10.27 -7.82
C ASN A 60 5.50 11.26 -6.76
N LEU A 61 6.24 12.36 -6.59
CA LEU A 61 5.93 13.40 -5.59
C LEU A 61 4.70 14.26 -5.92
N ASN A 62 3.97 13.97 -6.96
CA ASN A 62 2.63 14.50 -7.24
C ASN A 62 1.52 13.50 -6.93
N GLN A 63 1.87 12.29 -6.52
CA GLN A 63 0.91 11.24 -6.17
C GLN A 63 1.01 10.92 -4.68
N VAL A 64 -0.15 10.82 -4.04
CA VAL A 64 -0.29 10.26 -2.68
C VAL A 64 -0.62 8.79 -2.79
N ASN A 65 0.11 7.94 -2.05
CA ASN A 65 -0.07 6.50 -2.00
C ASN A 65 -0.44 6.07 -0.58
N TRP A 66 -1.54 5.35 -0.43
CA TRP A 66 -2.17 5.09 0.86
C TRP A 66 -2.64 3.65 0.99
N CYS A 67 -2.63 3.10 2.22
CA CYS A 67 -3.15 1.76 2.54
C CYS A 67 -2.59 0.64 1.67
N PRO A 68 -1.26 0.43 1.63
CA PRO A 68 -0.68 -0.70 0.92
C PRO A 68 -1.08 -2.02 1.59
N TYR A 69 -1.31 -3.06 0.79
CA TYR A 69 -1.62 -4.40 1.27
C TYR A 69 -0.94 -5.47 0.41
N PHE A 70 -0.44 -6.54 1.04
CA PHE A 70 0.14 -7.67 0.30
C PHE A 70 -0.95 -8.62 -0.22
N HIS A 71 -0.76 -9.09 -1.44
CA HIS A 71 -1.42 -10.30 -1.88
C HIS A 71 -0.87 -11.50 -1.09
N PRO A 72 -1.70 -12.48 -0.65
CA PRO A 72 -1.24 -13.61 0.16
C PRO A 72 -0.14 -14.45 -0.48
N SER A 73 -0.04 -14.47 -1.81
CA SER A 73 1.08 -15.14 -2.50
C SER A 73 2.44 -14.45 -2.32
N GLY A 74 2.48 -13.23 -1.79
CA GLY A 74 3.69 -12.42 -1.70
C GLY A 74 4.21 -11.87 -3.03
N LYS A 75 3.45 -12.03 -4.15
CA LYS A 75 3.89 -11.59 -5.49
C LYS A 75 3.41 -10.21 -5.90
N TYR A 76 2.43 -9.65 -5.18
CA TYR A 76 1.81 -8.37 -5.52
C TYR A 76 1.61 -7.50 -4.29
N LEU A 77 1.75 -6.20 -4.48
CA LEU A 77 1.19 -5.16 -3.62
C LEU A 77 0.00 -4.52 -4.31
N ILE A 78 -0.98 -4.09 -3.50
CA ILE A 78 -2.10 -3.24 -3.90
C ILE A 78 -2.19 -2.06 -2.96
N TRP A 79 -2.59 -0.88 -3.44
CA TRP A 79 -2.80 0.30 -2.62
C TRP A 79 -3.79 1.28 -3.25
N SER A 80 -4.20 2.28 -2.47
CA SER A 80 -4.96 3.43 -2.95
C SER A 80 -4.01 4.55 -3.33
N GLY A 81 -4.17 5.13 -4.51
CA GLY A 81 -3.35 6.26 -4.96
C GLY A 81 -4.19 7.35 -5.61
N ALA A 82 -3.74 8.61 -5.50
CA ALA A 82 -4.39 9.76 -6.10
C ALA A 82 -3.38 10.78 -6.59
N ASP A 83 -3.62 11.35 -7.78
CA ASP A 83 -2.82 12.44 -8.34
C ASP A 83 -3.23 13.78 -7.70
N TYR A 84 -2.28 14.42 -7.01
CA TYR A 84 -2.43 15.72 -6.36
C TYR A 84 -1.80 16.87 -7.15
N SER A 85 -1.38 16.65 -8.41
CA SER A 85 -0.77 17.68 -9.25
C SER A 85 -1.66 18.92 -9.44
N ARG A 86 -2.99 18.75 -9.36
CA ARG A 86 -4.00 19.82 -9.43
C ARG A 86 -4.60 20.18 -8.06
N GLY A 87 -3.98 19.72 -6.98
CA GLY A 87 -4.43 19.91 -5.60
C GLY A 87 -5.37 18.78 -5.10
N PRO A 88 -5.46 18.61 -3.76
CA PRO A 88 -6.16 17.49 -3.14
C PRO A 88 -7.69 17.49 -3.40
N SER A 89 -8.30 18.65 -3.60
CA SER A 89 -9.75 18.77 -3.86
C SER A 89 -10.19 18.22 -5.22
N SER A 90 -9.28 18.08 -6.17
CA SER A 90 -9.51 17.50 -7.50
C SER A 90 -9.04 16.05 -7.62
N ALA A 91 -8.46 15.50 -6.58
CA ALA A 91 -7.88 14.18 -6.60
C ALA A 91 -8.94 13.08 -6.40
N HIS A 92 -8.86 12.04 -7.21
CA HIS A 92 -9.68 10.84 -7.08
C HIS A 92 -8.79 9.66 -6.75
N PHE A 93 -9.07 8.99 -5.64
CA PHE A 93 -8.37 7.79 -5.27
C PHE A 93 -8.79 6.61 -6.14
N ASN A 94 -7.82 5.94 -6.72
CA ASN A 94 -7.98 4.70 -7.45
C ASN A 94 -7.05 3.62 -6.87
N LEU A 95 -7.29 2.37 -7.26
CA LEU A 95 -6.44 1.26 -6.85
C LEU A 95 -5.31 1.05 -7.84
N PHE A 96 -4.12 0.83 -7.29
CA PHE A 96 -2.88 0.53 -8.02
C PHE A 96 -2.28 -0.77 -7.52
N THR A 97 -1.53 -1.44 -8.37
CA THR A 97 -0.80 -2.66 -8.02
C THR A 97 0.58 -2.66 -8.66
N MET A 98 1.53 -3.37 -8.05
CA MET A 98 2.82 -3.72 -8.63
C MET A 98 3.17 -5.18 -8.32
N GLU A 99 3.90 -5.80 -9.23
CA GLU A 99 4.59 -7.04 -8.91
C GLU A 99 5.76 -6.76 -7.99
N ILE A 100 5.99 -7.68 -7.06
CA ILE A 100 7.11 -7.58 -6.12
C ILE A 100 7.89 -8.87 -6.08
N ASN A 101 9.18 -8.74 -5.80
CA ASN A 101 10.05 -9.86 -5.50
C ASN A 101 10.90 -9.48 -4.28
N TYR A 102 10.93 -10.34 -3.27
CA TYR A 102 11.69 -10.11 -2.06
C TYR A 102 12.22 -11.41 -1.46
N SER A 103 13.34 -11.29 -0.75
CA SER A 103 14.02 -12.36 -0.04
C SER A 103 14.84 -11.76 1.10
N ASP A 104 15.62 -12.57 1.79
CA ASP A 104 16.60 -12.08 2.78
C ASP A 104 17.66 -11.15 2.15
N ALA A 105 17.86 -11.23 0.83
CA ALA A 105 18.84 -10.42 0.10
C ALA A 105 18.32 -9.03 -0.31
N GLY A 106 16.99 -8.78 -0.24
CA GLY A 106 16.43 -7.48 -0.59
C GLY A 106 14.97 -7.54 -1.01
N PHE A 107 14.42 -6.35 -1.32
CA PHE A 107 13.07 -6.13 -1.80
C PHE A 107 13.11 -5.35 -3.12
N LYS A 108 12.31 -5.74 -4.10
CA LYS A 108 12.23 -5.06 -5.39
C LYS A 108 10.76 -4.94 -5.82
N GLY A 109 10.33 -3.72 -6.15
CA GLY A 109 9.07 -3.44 -6.84
C GLY A 109 9.26 -3.47 -8.36
N GLY A 110 8.23 -3.88 -9.07
CA GLY A 110 8.11 -3.83 -10.52
C GLY A 110 7.33 -2.61 -11.01
N ASP A 111 6.77 -2.69 -12.22
CA ASP A 111 5.97 -1.62 -12.81
C ASP A 111 4.64 -1.42 -12.07
N ILE A 112 4.27 -0.16 -11.92
CA ILE A 112 3.00 0.25 -11.32
C ILE A 112 1.90 0.17 -12.38
N THR A 113 0.79 -0.47 -12.03
CA THR A 113 -0.41 -0.57 -12.87
C THR A 113 -1.62 -0.05 -12.11
N GLN A 114 -2.34 0.92 -12.67
CA GLN A 114 -3.65 1.32 -12.18
C GLN A 114 -4.69 0.26 -12.56
N ILE A 115 -5.56 -0.12 -11.62
CA ILE A 115 -6.56 -1.20 -11.82
C ILE A 115 -8.01 -0.74 -11.67
N THR A 116 -8.26 0.44 -11.09
CA THR A 116 -9.59 1.07 -11.11
C THR A 116 -9.49 2.46 -11.72
N PHE A 117 -10.57 2.92 -12.37
CA PHE A 117 -10.59 4.14 -13.18
C PHE A 117 -11.88 4.95 -12.92
N ASP A 118 -12.51 4.76 -11.77
CA ASP A 118 -13.71 5.50 -11.41
C ASP A 118 -13.37 6.97 -11.11
N SER A 119 -14.27 7.87 -11.41
CA SER A 119 -14.16 9.29 -11.07
C SER A 119 -14.42 9.57 -9.58
N ARG A 120 -14.78 8.57 -8.83
CA ARG A 120 -15.03 8.59 -7.38
C ARG A 120 -13.93 7.82 -6.65
N ALA A 121 -13.97 7.84 -5.32
CA ALA A 121 -12.92 7.22 -4.53
C ALA A 121 -13.05 5.69 -4.49
N ASP A 122 -11.95 5.00 -4.80
CA ASP A 122 -11.69 3.59 -4.53
C ASP A 122 -10.53 3.51 -3.54
N VAL A 123 -10.78 3.00 -2.32
CA VAL A 123 -9.82 3.03 -1.22
C VAL A 123 -9.85 1.75 -0.39
N LEU A 124 -8.81 1.56 0.44
CA LEU A 124 -8.70 0.50 1.44
C LEU A 124 -8.82 -0.91 0.83
N PRO A 125 -8.01 -1.24 -0.20
CA PRO A 125 -8.06 -2.57 -0.81
C PRO A 125 -7.49 -3.64 0.11
N VAL A 126 -8.14 -4.80 0.15
CA VAL A 126 -7.65 -6.00 0.83
C VAL A 126 -7.94 -7.24 -0.01
N PHE A 127 -7.06 -8.22 0.06
CA PHE A 127 -7.27 -9.52 -0.56
C PHE A 127 -7.96 -10.51 0.40
N SER A 128 -8.74 -11.42 -0.14
CA SER A 128 -9.16 -12.61 0.61
C SER A 128 -7.95 -13.45 1.02
N PRO A 129 -8.04 -14.25 2.11
CA PRO A 129 -6.92 -15.07 2.57
C PRO A 129 -6.38 -16.05 1.52
N ASP A 130 -7.23 -16.50 0.58
CA ASP A 130 -6.84 -17.37 -0.52
C ASP A 130 -6.32 -16.61 -1.76
N GLY A 131 -6.31 -15.27 -1.72
CA GLY A 131 -5.85 -14.38 -2.78
C GLY A 131 -6.74 -14.34 -4.03
N LYS A 132 -7.93 -14.96 -4.01
CA LYS A 132 -8.78 -15.04 -5.21
C LYS A 132 -9.75 -13.89 -5.36
N LYS A 133 -9.96 -13.12 -4.31
CA LYS A 133 -10.87 -11.97 -4.32
C LYS A 133 -10.17 -10.72 -3.81
N LEU A 134 -10.56 -9.60 -4.41
CA LEU A 134 -10.20 -8.25 -3.97
C LEU A 134 -11.46 -7.58 -3.44
N MET A 135 -11.36 -6.97 -2.25
CA MET A 135 -12.41 -6.14 -1.67
C MET A 135 -11.86 -4.74 -1.43
N TRP A 136 -12.68 -3.71 -1.59
CA TRP A 136 -12.33 -2.32 -1.32
C TRP A 136 -13.54 -1.50 -0.92
N THR A 137 -13.31 -0.31 -0.40
CA THR A 137 -14.34 0.70 -0.17
C THR A 137 -14.44 1.61 -1.39
N SER A 138 -15.67 1.86 -1.88
CA SER A 138 -15.89 2.75 -3.00
C SER A 138 -17.14 3.61 -2.82
N THR A 139 -17.08 4.82 -3.38
CA THR A 139 -18.24 5.74 -3.46
C THR A 139 -18.91 5.73 -4.83
N ARG A 140 -18.70 4.66 -5.63
CA ARG A 140 -19.25 4.51 -7.01
C ARG A 140 -20.74 4.22 -7.06
N SER A 141 -21.42 3.98 -5.94
CA SER A 141 -22.87 3.84 -5.87
C SER A 141 -23.61 5.12 -6.30
N GLU A 142 -24.86 5.02 -6.76
CA GLU A 142 -25.66 6.17 -7.24
C GLU A 142 -25.83 7.25 -6.18
N ASP A 143 -26.02 6.86 -4.93
CA ASP A 143 -26.16 7.75 -3.77
C ASP A 143 -24.83 8.33 -3.28
N LYS A 144 -23.69 7.95 -3.89
CA LYS A 144 -22.33 8.37 -3.56
C LYS A 144 -21.90 8.07 -2.12
N THR A 145 -22.58 7.15 -1.46
CA THR A 145 -22.16 6.68 -0.13
C THR A 145 -21.02 5.68 -0.24
N SER A 146 -20.21 5.58 0.82
CA SER A 146 -19.14 4.60 0.91
C SER A 146 -19.71 3.20 1.15
N GLN A 147 -19.43 2.28 0.23
CA GLN A 147 -19.90 0.89 0.30
C GLN A 147 -18.74 -0.07 0.06
N LEU A 148 -18.90 -1.33 0.49
CA LEU A 148 -17.94 -2.40 0.20
C LEU A 148 -18.20 -3.00 -1.18
N TRP A 149 -17.13 -3.16 -1.93
CA TRP A 149 -17.14 -3.74 -3.27
C TRP A 149 -16.20 -4.94 -3.31
N ILE A 150 -16.52 -5.94 -4.11
CA ILE A 150 -15.75 -7.16 -4.26
C ILE A 150 -15.64 -7.56 -5.72
N ALA A 151 -14.48 -8.07 -6.12
CA ALA A 151 -14.22 -8.61 -7.45
C ALA A 151 -13.36 -9.88 -7.37
N ASP A 152 -13.39 -10.70 -8.40
CA ASP A 152 -12.46 -11.79 -8.56
C ASP A 152 -11.08 -11.26 -8.98
N TRP A 153 -10.02 -11.76 -8.35
CA TRP A 153 -8.65 -11.45 -8.70
C TRP A 153 -8.13 -12.45 -9.74
N LEU A 154 -7.96 -12.00 -10.98
CA LEU A 154 -7.60 -12.88 -12.10
C LEU A 154 -6.12 -12.78 -12.53
N ARG A 155 -5.30 -11.92 -11.87
CA ARG A 155 -3.86 -11.84 -12.13
C ARG A 155 -3.15 -13.08 -11.60
N GLY A 156 -2.37 -13.74 -12.46
CA GLY A 156 -1.55 -14.90 -12.09
C GLY A 156 -2.15 -16.27 -12.45
N LYS A 157 -3.06 -16.31 -13.43
CA LYS A 157 -3.37 -17.56 -14.14
C LYS A 157 -2.36 -17.82 -15.24
#